data_3a2dfc6e9bbef226db20e191abd15a29
#
_entry.id   3a2dfc6e9bbef226db20e191abd15a29
#
_cell.length_a   1.000
_cell.length_b   1.000
_cell.length_c   1.000
_cell.angle_alpha   90.00
_cell.angle_beta   90.00
_cell.angle_gamma   90.00
#
_symmetry.space_group_name_H-M   'P 1'
#
loop_
_entity.id
_entity.type
_entity.pdbx_description
1 polymer ?
#
loop_
_entity_poly.entity_id
_entity_poly.type
_entity_poly.pdbx_seq_one_letter_code
_entity_poly.pdbx_strand_id
1 'polypeptide(L)'
;ERGALDAGALGSLLPGGRPVTDPSARVDVATAWSEPSLPSEKGRSTSEILSAAKEGELNGLLMAGVDPMDISIDALGKIKDRFIVSLEILHSSITAVADVVLPVAAVAEKSGTYVDWEGRSRSFDFANKDALTRSDVRILSALSDAMGRPINLPTVATAAKELASLGAWEGVPPTFSKISAPEQSAGDMRLASWRALLDLGTLQMGEENLAGTARKVAAHISESRAKKLDVQAGDRVKITSSVGSITLPVIIDEVDDSSIWIPRNSEGSQAIAQLGIAVGDVSVVRA
;
A
#
# COMPACT_ATOMS: atom_id res chain seq x y z
N GLU A 1 -9.65 -1.40 1.93
CA GLU A 1 -9.02 -2.62 1.37
C GLU A 1 -10.06 -3.57 0.79
N ARG A 2 -11.11 -3.96 1.53
CA ARG A 2 -12.11 -4.93 1.08
C ARG A 2 -12.75 -4.54 -0.25
N GLY A 3 -13.24 -3.30 -0.39
CA GLY A 3 -13.87 -2.83 -1.62
C GLY A 3 -12.91 -2.82 -2.83
N ALA A 4 -11.62 -2.57 -2.60
CA ALA A 4 -10.62 -2.65 -3.64
C ALA A 4 -10.42 -4.10 -4.14
N LEU A 5 -10.40 -5.08 -3.23
CA LEU A 5 -10.31 -6.50 -3.59
C LEU A 5 -11.56 -6.96 -4.37
N ASP A 6 -12.74 -6.56 -3.92
CA ASP A 6 -14.01 -6.87 -4.60
C ASP A 6 -14.08 -6.24 -6.00
N ALA A 7 -13.42 -5.10 -6.20
CA ALA A 7 -13.26 -4.45 -7.50
C ALA A 7 -12.13 -5.04 -8.37
N GLY A 8 -11.40 -6.04 -7.88
CA GLY A 8 -10.31 -6.69 -8.62
C GLY A 8 -8.98 -5.95 -8.57
N ALA A 9 -8.76 -5.07 -7.59
CA ALA A 9 -7.50 -4.32 -7.44
C ALA A 9 -6.35 -5.19 -6.89
N LEU A 10 -6.13 -6.34 -7.50
CA LEU A 10 -5.04 -7.25 -7.20
C LEU A 10 -4.64 -7.98 -8.48
N GLY A 11 -3.35 -8.15 -8.74
CA GLY A 11 -2.87 -8.77 -9.99
C GLY A 11 -3.37 -10.20 -10.26
N SER A 12 -3.90 -10.89 -9.24
CA SER A 12 -4.48 -12.23 -9.35
C SER A 12 -6.01 -12.24 -9.51
N LEU A 13 -6.67 -11.08 -9.42
CA LEU A 13 -8.13 -10.96 -9.44
C LEU A 13 -8.62 -10.09 -10.59
N LEU A 14 -9.81 -10.40 -11.04
CA LEU A 14 -10.69 -9.59 -11.87
C LEU A 14 -11.87 -9.10 -11.01
N PRO A 15 -12.65 -8.09 -11.47
CA PRO A 15 -13.81 -7.59 -10.74
C PRO A 15 -14.76 -8.67 -10.25
N GLY A 16 -15.30 -8.47 -9.04
CA GLY A 16 -16.20 -9.41 -8.39
C GLY A 16 -15.50 -10.61 -7.78
N GLY A 17 -14.19 -10.52 -7.49
CA GLY A 17 -13.41 -11.62 -6.89
C GLY A 17 -13.09 -12.78 -7.84
N ARG A 18 -13.20 -12.58 -9.12
CA ARG A 18 -12.95 -13.57 -10.19
C ARG A 18 -11.46 -13.83 -10.35
N PRO A 19 -10.99 -15.09 -10.30
CA PRO A 19 -9.58 -15.40 -10.53
C PRO A 19 -9.15 -15.12 -11.98
N VAL A 20 -8.07 -14.38 -12.19
CA VAL A 20 -7.55 -14.08 -13.54
C VAL A 20 -7.15 -15.35 -14.31
N THR A 21 -6.77 -16.42 -13.61
CA THR A 21 -6.37 -17.70 -14.20
C THR A 21 -7.54 -18.57 -14.62
N ASP A 22 -8.77 -18.28 -14.18
CA ASP A 22 -9.97 -19.04 -14.56
C ASP A 22 -10.51 -18.58 -15.92
N PRO A 23 -10.66 -19.47 -16.90
CA PRO A 23 -11.16 -19.11 -18.23
C PRO A 23 -12.57 -18.53 -18.22
N SER A 24 -13.49 -19.06 -17.40
CA SER A 24 -14.88 -18.60 -17.32
C SER A 24 -14.94 -17.20 -16.70
N ALA A 25 -14.14 -16.95 -15.66
CA ALA A 25 -14.00 -15.63 -15.06
C ALA A 25 -13.53 -14.57 -16.07
N ARG A 26 -12.58 -14.92 -16.93
CA ARG A 26 -12.11 -14.00 -18.00
C ARG A 26 -13.19 -13.75 -19.05
N VAL A 27 -13.96 -14.77 -19.44
CA VAL A 27 -15.07 -14.62 -20.40
C VAL A 27 -16.15 -13.67 -19.85
N ASP A 28 -16.53 -13.82 -18.58
CA ASP A 28 -17.50 -12.93 -17.94
C ASP A 28 -17.08 -11.46 -18.04
N VAL A 29 -15.84 -11.17 -17.62
CA VAL A 29 -15.34 -9.79 -17.59
C VAL A 29 -15.05 -9.26 -19.00
N ALA A 30 -14.48 -10.08 -19.89
CA ALA A 30 -14.25 -9.70 -21.28
C ALA A 30 -15.57 -9.34 -21.98
N THR A 31 -16.65 -10.08 -21.70
CA THR A 31 -17.99 -9.79 -22.22
C THR A 31 -18.51 -8.46 -21.68
N ALA A 32 -18.39 -8.20 -20.38
CA ALA A 32 -18.83 -6.95 -19.77
C ALA A 32 -18.05 -5.73 -20.32
N TRP A 33 -16.76 -5.89 -20.57
CA TRP A 33 -15.90 -4.84 -21.10
C TRP A 33 -15.88 -4.74 -22.61
N SER A 34 -16.61 -5.62 -23.31
CA SER A 34 -16.59 -5.72 -24.79
C SER A 34 -15.18 -5.92 -25.35
N GLU A 35 -14.33 -6.61 -24.62
CA GLU A 35 -12.98 -6.95 -25.05
C GLU A 35 -12.92 -8.38 -25.61
N PRO A 36 -12.11 -8.63 -26.66
CA PRO A 36 -12.05 -9.95 -27.29
C PRO A 36 -11.42 -11.02 -26.38
N SER A 37 -10.52 -10.61 -25.51
CA SER A 37 -9.86 -11.50 -24.53
C SER A 37 -9.17 -10.70 -23.43
N LEU A 38 -8.94 -11.37 -22.29
CA LEU A 38 -8.15 -10.84 -21.18
C LEU A 38 -6.90 -11.71 -20.96
N PRO A 39 -5.81 -11.13 -20.39
CA PRO A 39 -4.62 -11.89 -20.01
C PRO A 39 -4.97 -13.06 -19.09
N SER A 40 -4.33 -14.22 -19.28
CA SER A 40 -4.53 -15.41 -18.45
C SER A 40 -3.54 -15.55 -17.30
N GLU A 41 -2.50 -14.75 -17.34
CA GLU A 41 -1.42 -14.74 -16.35
C GLU A 41 -1.74 -13.73 -15.24
N LYS A 42 -1.25 -14.02 -14.03
CA LYS A 42 -1.34 -13.08 -12.91
C LYS A 42 -0.53 -11.82 -13.22
N GLY A 43 -1.08 -10.67 -12.88
CA GLY A 43 -0.33 -9.41 -12.90
C GLY A 43 0.81 -9.42 -11.86
N ARG A 44 1.80 -8.58 -12.11
CA ARG A 44 2.96 -8.41 -11.23
C ARG A 44 2.57 -7.80 -9.88
N SER A 45 3.21 -8.24 -8.81
CA SER A 45 3.17 -7.57 -7.51
C SER A 45 3.93 -6.24 -7.57
N THR A 46 3.75 -5.37 -6.59
CA THR A 46 4.46 -4.07 -6.53
C THR A 46 5.99 -4.25 -6.58
N SER A 47 6.54 -5.24 -5.86
CA SER A 47 7.97 -5.53 -5.90
C SER A 47 8.45 -5.97 -7.28
N GLU A 48 7.67 -6.80 -7.97
CA GLU A 48 7.96 -7.25 -9.33
C GLU A 48 7.82 -6.10 -10.34
N ILE A 49 6.86 -5.19 -10.17
CA ILE A 49 6.74 -3.97 -10.98
C ILE A 49 7.98 -3.09 -10.83
N LEU A 50 8.44 -2.86 -9.59
CA LEU A 50 9.63 -2.07 -9.32
C LEU A 50 10.90 -2.71 -9.92
N SER A 51 11.02 -4.03 -9.86
CA SER A 51 12.14 -4.76 -10.46
C SER A 51 12.09 -4.67 -11.99
N ALA A 52 10.95 -4.93 -12.60
CA ALA A 52 10.75 -4.84 -14.04
C ALA A 52 10.96 -3.41 -14.59
N ALA A 53 10.58 -2.39 -13.82
CA ALA A 53 10.86 -1.00 -14.16
C ALA A 53 12.38 -0.74 -14.15
N LYS A 54 13.09 -1.20 -13.12
CA LYS A 54 14.55 -1.08 -13.02
C LYS A 54 15.26 -1.77 -14.19
N GLU A 55 14.81 -2.95 -14.57
CA GLU A 55 15.37 -3.78 -15.64
C GLU A 55 15.02 -3.28 -17.06
N GLY A 56 14.11 -2.28 -17.17
CA GLY A 56 13.71 -1.73 -18.45
C GLY A 56 12.60 -2.50 -19.18
N GLU A 57 12.00 -3.47 -18.54
CA GLU A 57 10.84 -4.20 -19.10
C GLU A 57 9.56 -3.35 -19.12
N LEU A 58 9.46 -2.38 -18.21
CA LEU A 58 8.36 -1.42 -18.14
C LEU A 58 8.88 -0.03 -18.48
N ASN A 59 8.38 0.56 -19.54
CA ASN A 59 8.77 1.90 -20.00
C ASN A 59 7.93 3.02 -19.38
N GLY A 60 6.72 2.70 -18.88
CA GLY A 60 5.81 3.66 -18.28
C GLY A 60 5.07 3.08 -17.09
N LEU A 61 4.72 3.94 -16.15
CA LEU A 61 3.99 3.61 -14.92
C LEU A 61 2.85 4.61 -14.72
N LEU A 62 1.65 4.11 -14.45
CA LEU A 62 0.53 4.88 -13.94
C LEU A 62 0.39 4.60 -12.44
N MET A 63 0.59 5.60 -11.61
CA MET A 63 0.63 5.48 -10.16
C MET A 63 -0.47 6.36 -9.55
N ALA A 64 -1.34 5.77 -8.74
CA ALA A 64 -2.49 6.45 -8.16
C ALA A 64 -2.57 6.22 -6.65
N GLY A 65 -2.33 7.27 -5.86
CA GLY A 65 -2.47 7.25 -4.41
C GLY A 65 -1.57 6.23 -3.69
N VAL A 66 -0.37 5.99 -4.20
CA VAL A 66 0.57 5.00 -3.65
C VAL A 66 1.93 5.63 -3.41
N ASP A 67 2.59 5.25 -2.32
CA ASP A 67 4.00 5.57 -2.08
C ASP A 67 4.83 4.29 -2.19
N PRO A 68 5.67 4.14 -3.24
CA PRO A 68 6.51 2.96 -3.42
C PRO A 68 7.58 2.82 -2.34
N MET A 69 7.89 3.89 -1.60
CA MET A 69 8.78 3.84 -0.44
C MET A 69 8.21 3.02 0.71
N ASP A 70 6.90 2.76 0.74
CA ASP A 70 6.28 1.82 1.68
C ASP A 70 6.70 0.36 1.44
N ILE A 71 7.24 0.07 0.25
CA ILE A 71 7.67 -1.28 -0.16
C ILE A 71 9.20 -1.42 -0.12
N SER A 72 9.93 -0.39 -0.57
CA SER A 72 11.38 -0.46 -0.71
C SER A 72 12.01 0.91 -0.60
N ILE A 73 13.09 1.01 0.20
CA ILE A 73 13.85 2.25 0.41
C ILE A 73 14.42 2.83 -0.91
N ASP A 74 14.72 1.97 -1.88
CA ASP A 74 15.29 2.35 -3.18
C ASP A 74 14.25 2.44 -4.30
N ALA A 75 12.95 2.42 -3.97
CA ALA A 75 11.87 2.36 -4.94
C ALA A 75 11.90 3.50 -5.95
N LEU A 76 12.11 4.75 -5.50
CA LEU A 76 12.22 5.90 -6.40
C LEU A 76 13.41 5.77 -7.36
N GLY A 77 14.55 5.23 -6.88
CA GLY A 77 15.71 4.95 -7.73
C GLY A 77 15.44 3.91 -8.81
N LYS A 78 14.54 2.96 -8.56
CA LYS A 78 14.17 1.91 -9.52
C LYS A 78 13.30 2.42 -10.67
N ILE A 79 12.53 3.49 -10.45
CA ILE A 79 11.56 4.00 -11.42
C ILE A 79 11.98 5.32 -12.08
N LYS A 80 13.04 5.99 -11.63
CA LYS A 80 13.44 7.35 -12.04
C LYS A 80 13.64 7.55 -13.54
N ASP A 81 13.96 6.50 -14.27
CA ASP A 81 14.22 6.55 -15.72
C ASP A 81 13.00 6.04 -16.53
N ARG A 82 11.82 5.98 -15.92
CA ARG A 82 10.57 5.54 -16.54
C ARG A 82 9.66 6.75 -16.75
N PHE A 83 8.79 6.66 -17.75
CA PHE A 83 7.73 7.66 -17.93
C PHE A 83 6.67 7.44 -16.84
N ILE A 84 6.46 8.42 -15.99
CA ILE A 84 5.57 8.32 -14.83
C ILE A 84 4.42 9.28 -14.95
N VAL A 85 3.20 8.74 -14.93
CA VAL A 85 1.95 9.48 -14.76
C VAL A 85 1.45 9.25 -13.34
N SER A 86 1.27 10.33 -12.58
CA SER A 86 0.82 10.28 -11.20
C SER A 86 -0.60 10.85 -11.06
N LEU A 87 -1.49 10.10 -10.40
CA LEU A 87 -2.80 10.57 -9.95
C LEU A 87 -2.72 10.77 -8.44
N GLU A 88 -2.72 12.01 -8.00
CA GLU A 88 -2.50 12.36 -6.59
C GLU A 88 -3.36 13.51 -6.11
N ILE A 89 -3.65 13.51 -4.79
CA ILE A 89 -4.39 14.57 -4.10
C ILE A 89 -3.44 15.66 -3.61
N LEU A 90 -2.23 15.27 -3.20
CA LEU A 90 -1.22 16.13 -2.58
C LEU A 90 0.14 15.94 -3.25
N HIS A 91 1.04 16.88 -3.01
CA HIS A 91 2.44 16.69 -3.37
C HIS A 91 3.03 15.51 -2.59
N SER A 92 3.66 14.59 -3.29
CA SER A 92 4.22 13.35 -2.74
C SER A 92 5.59 13.04 -3.34
N SER A 93 6.24 11.98 -2.84
CA SER A 93 7.49 11.46 -3.41
C SER A 93 7.34 11.11 -4.90
N ILE A 94 6.16 10.67 -5.33
CA ILE A 94 5.87 10.34 -6.72
C ILE A 94 5.66 11.58 -7.56
N THR A 95 4.88 12.54 -7.11
CA THR A 95 4.67 13.79 -7.88
C THR A 95 5.98 14.55 -8.11
N ALA A 96 6.97 14.38 -7.23
CA ALA A 96 8.29 14.99 -7.39
C ALA A 96 9.12 14.39 -8.53
N VAL A 97 8.84 13.17 -8.96
CA VAL A 97 9.56 12.45 -10.03
C VAL A 97 8.69 12.12 -11.24
N ALA A 98 7.40 12.47 -11.22
CA ALA A 98 6.47 12.20 -12.29
C ALA A 98 6.67 13.16 -13.48
N ASP A 99 6.57 12.62 -14.70
CA ASP A 99 6.55 13.42 -15.93
C ASP A 99 5.21 14.16 -16.10
N VAL A 100 4.13 13.53 -15.64
CA VAL A 100 2.77 14.09 -15.68
C VAL A 100 2.09 13.88 -14.35
N VAL A 101 1.55 14.96 -13.78
CA VAL A 101 0.72 14.90 -12.57
C VAL A 101 -0.71 15.27 -12.94
N LEU A 102 -1.64 14.37 -12.62
CA LEU A 102 -3.08 14.56 -12.81
C LEU A 102 -3.74 14.67 -11.42
N PRO A 103 -4.09 15.90 -10.98
CA PRO A 103 -4.73 16.09 -9.67
C PRO A 103 -6.10 15.42 -9.62
N VAL A 104 -6.32 14.60 -8.57
CA VAL A 104 -7.59 13.90 -8.35
C VAL A 104 -8.37 14.50 -7.18
N ALA A 105 -9.69 14.30 -7.22
CA ALA A 105 -10.59 14.76 -6.17
C ALA A 105 -10.32 14.09 -4.84
N ALA A 106 -10.31 14.86 -3.76
CA ALA A 106 -10.32 14.33 -2.40
C ALA A 106 -11.64 13.58 -2.10
N VAL A 107 -11.67 12.80 -1.02
CA VAL A 107 -12.87 12.01 -0.66
C VAL A 107 -14.11 12.89 -0.49
N ALA A 108 -13.97 14.10 0.06
CA ALA A 108 -15.08 15.05 0.21
C ALA A 108 -15.60 15.64 -1.13
N GLU A 109 -14.85 15.49 -2.21
CA GLU A 109 -15.10 16.07 -3.52
C GLU A 109 -15.52 15.03 -4.57
N LYS A 110 -15.73 13.80 -4.17
CA LYS A 110 -16.17 12.69 -5.04
C LYS A 110 -17.19 11.81 -4.33
N SER A 111 -17.95 11.05 -5.10
CA SER A 111 -18.82 9.99 -4.58
C SER A 111 -18.11 8.64 -4.66
N GLY A 112 -18.61 7.67 -3.92
CA GLY A 112 -18.07 6.32 -3.92
C GLY A 112 -18.83 5.36 -3.03
N THR A 113 -18.24 4.20 -2.78
CA THR A 113 -18.79 3.19 -1.87
C THR A 113 -17.66 2.63 -1.02
N TYR A 114 -17.81 2.73 0.29
CA TYR A 114 -16.97 1.99 1.23
C TYR A 114 -17.53 0.60 1.45
N VAL A 115 -16.64 -0.37 1.59
CA VAL A 115 -17.00 -1.73 2.00
C VAL A 115 -16.25 -2.03 3.29
N ASP A 116 -17.00 -2.39 4.35
CA ASP A 116 -16.41 -2.75 5.62
C ASP A 116 -15.80 -4.18 5.58
N TRP A 117 -15.14 -4.59 6.64
CA TRP A 117 -14.50 -5.90 6.73
C TRP A 117 -15.50 -7.07 6.69
N GLU A 118 -16.77 -6.84 7.04
CA GLU A 118 -17.84 -7.82 6.95
C GLU A 118 -18.49 -7.87 5.54
N GLY A 119 -18.04 -7.01 4.61
CA GLY A 119 -18.56 -6.94 3.24
C GLY A 119 -19.81 -6.07 3.07
N ARG A 120 -20.16 -5.25 4.07
CA ARG A 120 -21.30 -4.33 3.96
C ARG A 120 -20.91 -3.07 3.21
N SER A 121 -21.66 -2.79 2.16
CA SER A 121 -21.45 -1.60 1.32
C SER A 121 -22.17 -0.37 1.91
N ARG A 122 -21.50 0.79 1.88
CA ARG A 122 -22.03 2.09 2.26
C ARG A 122 -21.64 3.13 1.22
N SER A 123 -22.63 3.62 0.49
CA SER A 123 -22.42 4.68 -0.48
C SER A 123 -22.26 6.02 0.22
N PHE A 124 -21.45 6.89 -0.36
CA PHE A 124 -21.30 8.29 0.05
C PHE A 124 -21.33 9.19 -1.18
N ASP A 125 -21.75 10.44 -0.98
CA ASP A 125 -21.81 11.47 -1.99
C ASP A 125 -20.82 12.61 -1.66
N PHE A 126 -20.63 13.55 -2.59
CA PHE A 126 -19.73 14.68 -2.35
C PHE A 126 -20.25 15.57 -1.21
N ALA A 127 -19.38 15.91 -0.28
CA ALA A 127 -19.63 16.95 0.72
C ALA A 127 -19.36 18.34 0.13
N ASN A 128 -18.33 18.49 -0.72
CA ASN A 128 -18.01 19.73 -1.44
C ASN A 128 -18.43 19.61 -2.90
N LYS A 129 -19.53 20.28 -3.27
CA LYS A 129 -20.09 20.27 -4.63
C LYS A 129 -19.48 21.33 -5.57
N ASP A 130 -18.77 22.29 -5.00
CA ASP A 130 -18.18 23.41 -5.75
C ASP A 130 -16.72 23.14 -6.15
N ALA A 131 -16.20 21.95 -5.84
CA ALA A 131 -14.86 21.55 -6.20
C ALA A 131 -14.70 21.42 -7.73
N LEU A 132 -13.64 22.01 -8.27
CA LEU A 132 -13.28 21.91 -9.69
C LEU A 132 -12.49 20.64 -10.02
N THR A 133 -12.16 19.84 -9.02
CA THR A 133 -11.40 18.59 -9.12
C THR A 133 -12.23 17.50 -9.81
N ARG A 134 -11.55 16.49 -10.32
CA ARG A 134 -12.17 15.35 -11.02
C ARG A 134 -11.88 14.06 -10.29
N SER A 135 -12.85 13.17 -10.20
CA SER A 135 -12.63 11.83 -9.65
C SER A 135 -11.66 11.01 -10.50
N ASP A 136 -10.98 10.07 -9.88
CA ASP A 136 -10.05 9.16 -10.54
C ASP A 136 -10.68 8.46 -11.76
N VAL A 137 -11.91 7.95 -11.60
CA VAL A 137 -12.68 7.33 -12.69
C VAL A 137 -12.86 8.28 -13.88
N ARG A 138 -13.15 9.55 -13.63
CA ARG A 138 -13.36 10.54 -14.69
C ARG A 138 -12.05 10.90 -15.40
N ILE A 139 -10.95 10.94 -14.66
CA ILE A 139 -9.61 11.17 -15.25
C ILE A 139 -9.20 9.96 -16.09
N LEU A 140 -9.37 8.75 -15.59
CA LEU A 140 -9.05 7.52 -16.32
C LEU A 140 -9.90 7.39 -17.58
N SER A 141 -11.21 7.72 -17.52
CA SER A 141 -12.06 7.75 -18.71
C SER A 141 -11.57 8.76 -19.76
N ALA A 142 -11.24 9.98 -19.34
CA ALA A 142 -10.73 10.99 -20.25
C ALA A 142 -9.36 10.62 -20.84
N LEU A 143 -8.50 9.95 -20.06
CA LEU A 143 -7.22 9.45 -20.54
C LEU A 143 -7.41 8.35 -21.59
N SER A 144 -8.32 7.39 -21.33
CA SER A 144 -8.64 6.31 -22.28
C SER A 144 -9.23 6.86 -23.61
N ASP A 145 -10.09 7.89 -23.54
CA ASP A 145 -10.62 8.57 -24.70
C ASP A 145 -9.48 9.21 -25.52
N ALA A 146 -8.56 9.92 -24.86
CA ALA A 146 -7.40 10.53 -25.51
C ALA A 146 -6.45 9.50 -26.15
N MET A 147 -6.38 8.30 -25.59
CA MET A 147 -5.60 7.17 -26.14
C MET A 147 -6.32 6.43 -27.29
N GLY A 148 -7.55 6.81 -27.64
CA GLY A 148 -8.34 6.14 -28.65
C GLY A 148 -8.89 4.76 -28.25
N ARG A 149 -8.91 4.45 -26.96
CA ARG A 149 -9.41 3.20 -26.35
C ARG A 149 -10.39 3.49 -25.20
N PRO A 150 -11.58 4.05 -25.52
CA PRO A 150 -12.52 4.51 -24.50
C PRO A 150 -13.03 3.37 -23.61
N ILE A 151 -12.92 3.53 -22.29
CA ILE A 151 -13.48 2.60 -21.31
C ILE A 151 -14.97 2.86 -21.02
N ASN A 152 -15.53 3.96 -21.50
CA ASN A 152 -16.94 4.36 -21.36
C ASN A 152 -17.47 4.43 -19.92
N LEU A 153 -16.62 4.77 -18.96
CA LEU A 153 -16.95 4.88 -17.52
C LEU A 153 -16.78 6.34 -17.03
N PRO A 154 -17.58 7.31 -17.53
CA PRO A 154 -17.38 8.72 -17.24
C PRO A 154 -17.74 9.11 -15.80
N THR A 155 -18.41 8.24 -15.02
CA THR A 155 -18.84 8.53 -13.65
C THR A 155 -18.65 7.33 -12.73
N VAL A 156 -18.54 7.60 -11.43
CA VAL A 156 -18.54 6.55 -10.38
C VAL A 156 -19.79 5.69 -10.45
N ALA A 157 -20.96 6.29 -10.73
CA ALA A 157 -22.22 5.56 -10.84
C ALA A 157 -22.22 4.57 -12.02
N THR A 158 -21.64 4.94 -13.17
CA THR A 158 -21.49 4.01 -14.31
C THR A 158 -20.56 2.87 -13.99
N ALA A 159 -19.44 3.11 -13.35
CA ALA A 159 -18.50 2.08 -12.93
C ALA A 159 -19.11 1.14 -11.89
N ALA A 160 -19.83 1.68 -10.90
CA ALA A 160 -20.54 0.86 -9.90
C ALA A 160 -21.64 0.00 -10.52
N LYS A 161 -22.37 0.54 -11.51
CA LYS A 161 -23.41 -0.22 -12.24
C LYS A 161 -22.78 -1.36 -13.06
N GLU A 162 -21.67 -1.13 -13.72
CA GLU A 162 -20.96 -2.17 -14.48
C GLU A 162 -20.45 -3.27 -13.55
N LEU A 163 -19.81 -2.91 -12.43
CA LEU A 163 -19.37 -3.88 -11.42
C LEU A 163 -20.55 -4.70 -10.90
N ALA A 164 -21.68 -4.06 -10.58
CA ALA A 164 -22.89 -4.76 -10.12
C ALA A 164 -23.47 -5.70 -11.19
N SER A 165 -23.38 -5.35 -12.47
CA SER A 165 -23.90 -6.17 -13.57
C SER A 165 -23.15 -7.49 -13.76
N LEU A 166 -21.90 -7.57 -13.30
CA LEU A 166 -21.13 -8.82 -13.31
C LEU A 166 -21.70 -9.88 -12.35
N GLY A 167 -22.44 -9.46 -11.33
CA GLY A 167 -22.95 -10.37 -10.30
C GLY A 167 -21.84 -11.00 -9.44
N ALA A 168 -22.26 -11.86 -8.52
CA ALA A 168 -21.34 -12.63 -7.70
C ALA A 168 -20.62 -13.70 -8.53
N TRP A 169 -19.35 -13.96 -8.18
CA TRP A 169 -18.63 -15.09 -8.75
C TRP A 169 -19.10 -16.40 -8.12
N GLU A 170 -19.63 -17.33 -8.91
CA GLU A 170 -20.13 -18.64 -8.48
C GLU A 170 -19.14 -19.77 -8.77
N GLY A 171 -18.01 -19.48 -9.39
CA GLY A 171 -16.99 -20.47 -9.70
C GLY A 171 -16.05 -20.76 -8.52
N VAL A 172 -14.96 -21.47 -8.79
CA VAL A 172 -13.96 -21.80 -7.78
C VAL A 172 -13.33 -20.53 -7.23
N PRO A 173 -13.32 -20.31 -5.90
CA PRO A 173 -12.69 -19.14 -5.31
C PRO A 173 -11.17 -19.16 -5.55
N PRO A 174 -10.51 -17.99 -5.58
CA PRO A 174 -9.07 -17.90 -5.75
C PRO A 174 -8.34 -18.67 -4.63
N THR A 175 -7.35 -19.45 -5.02
CA THR A 175 -6.48 -20.14 -4.06
C THR A 175 -5.34 -19.22 -3.63
N PHE A 176 -5.15 -19.09 -2.34
CA PHE A 176 -4.01 -18.37 -1.77
C PHE A 176 -2.92 -19.37 -1.38
N SER A 177 -1.67 -19.05 -1.68
CA SER A 177 -0.53 -19.81 -1.17
C SER A 177 -0.54 -19.75 0.36
N LYS A 178 -0.33 -20.87 1.03
CA LYS A 178 -0.12 -20.87 2.49
C LYS A 178 1.08 -19.96 2.78
N ILE A 179 0.87 -18.99 3.65
CA ILE A 179 1.98 -18.23 4.22
C ILE A 179 2.72 -19.19 5.11
N SER A 180 3.92 -19.61 4.71
CA SER A 180 4.84 -20.34 5.59
C SER A 180 5.23 -19.40 6.73
N ALA A 181 5.22 -19.89 7.97
CA ALA A 181 5.88 -19.15 9.03
C ALA A 181 7.34 -18.91 8.59
N PRO A 182 7.86 -17.68 8.70
CA PRO A 182 9.26 -17.45 8.35
C PRO A 182 10.12 -18.34 9.25
N GLU A 183 11.10 -19.01 8.65
CA GLU A 183 12.09 -19.80 9.40
C GLU A 183 12.72 -18.91 10.48
N GLN A 184 12.93 -19.48 11.66
CA GLN A 184 13.73 -18.80 12.68
C GLN A 184 15.14 -18.68 12.13
N SER A 185 15.52 -17.46 11.81
CA SER A 185 16.86 -17.23 11.34
C SER A 185 17.82 -17.08 12.53
N ALA A 186 19.12 -17.19 12.22
CA ALA A 186 20.21 -17.08 13.19
C ALA A 186 20.48 -15.63 13.67
N GLY A 187 19.56 -14.69 13.46
CA GLY A 187 19.66 -13.30 13.92
C GLY A 187 19.61 -13.20 15.45
N ASP A 188 20.24 -12.16 15.98
CA ASP A 188 20.26 -11.91 17.45
C ASP A 188 18.87 -11.56 17.98
N MET A 189 18.08 -10.80 17.21
CA MET A 189 16.70 -10.46 17.50
C MET A 189 15.85 -10.36 16.24
N ARG A 190 14.55 -10.56 16.40
CA ARG A 190 13.56 -10.37 15.36
C ARG A 190 12.86 -9.02 15.51
N LEU A 191 12.97 -8.19 14.48
CA LEU A 191 12.19 -6.97 14.38
C LEU A 191 10.72 -7.32 14.11
N ALA A 192 9.82 -6.76 14.91
CA ALA A 192 8.40 -6.66 14.64
C ALA A 192 8.03 -5.17 14.56
N SER A 193 7.24 -4.80 13.57
CA SER A 193 6.78 -3.42 13.46
C SER A 193 5.37 -3.35 12.92
N TRP A 194 4.58 -2.40 13.42
CA TRP A 194 3.29 -2.03 12.84
C TRP A 194 3.08 -0.52 12.94
N ARG A 195 2.09 -0.04 12.24
CA ARG A 195 1.76 1.39 12.22
C ARG A 195 1.08 1.78 13.53
N ALA A 196 1.51 2.91 14.10
CA ALA A 196 0.80 3.54 15.20
C ALA A 196 -0.51 4.16 14.70
N LEU A 197 -1.48 4.41 15.59
CA LEU A 197 -2.74 5.08 15.24
C LEU A 197 -2.53 6.48 14.69
N LEU A 198 -1.55 7.20 15.27
CA LEU A 198 -1.08 8.49 14.79
C LEU A 198 0.35 8.29 14.28
N ASP A 199 0.52 8.35 12.98
CA ASP A 199 1.81 8.12 12.31
C ASP A 199 2.02 9.12 11.16
N LEU A 200 3.06 8.93 10.36
CA LEU A 200 3.36 9.77 9.19
C LEU A 200 2.57 9.38 7.93
N GLY A 201 1.44 8.67 8.09
CA GLY A 201 0.58 8.29 6.98
C GLY A 201 -0.11 9.47 6.31
N THR A 202 -0.42 9.33 5.02
CA THR A 202 -1.00 10.39 4.19
C THR A 202 -2.33 10.93 4.70
N LEU A 203 -3.12 10.13 5.43
CA LEU A 203 -4.40 10.57 6.02
C LEU A 203 -4.23 11.55 7.19
N GLN A 204 -3.02 11.67 7.75
CA GLN A 204 -2.70 12.60 8.83
C GLN A 204 -1.82 13.76 8.37
N MET A 205 -1.50 13.82 7.10
CA MET A 205 -0.65 14.86 6.54
C MET A 205 -1.32 16.22 6.68
N GLY A 206 -0.60 17.17 7.31
CA GLY A 206 -1.11 18.53 7.57
C GLY A 206 -1.96 18.68 8.84
N GLU A 207 -2.17 17.62 9.63
CA GLU A 207 -2.90 17.69 10.91
C GLU A 207 -1.93 17.76 12.11
N GLU A 208 -1.51 18.97 12.44
CA GLU A 208 -0.48 19.22 13.48
C GLU A 208 -1.03 19.02 14.91
N ASN A 209 -2.30 19.35 15.14
CA ASN A 209 -2.90 19.31 16.48
C ASN A 209 -3.05 17.86 16.98
N LEU A 210 -3.60 16.99 16.14
CA LEU A 210 -3.77 15.58 16.46
C LEU A 210 -2.42 14.87 16.51
N ALA A 211 -1.49 15.18 15.59
CA ALA A 211 -0.15 14.63 15.56
C ALA A 211 0.61 14.90 16.87
N GLY A 212 0.38 16.08 17.52
CA GLY A 212 0.95 16.42 18.81
C GLY A 212 0.54 15.49 19.96
N THR A 213 -0.51 14.70 19.80
CA THR A 213 -0.97 13.69 20.79
C THR A 213 -0.42 12.29 20.54
N ALA A 214 0.42 12.10 19.51
CA ALA A 214 1.03 10.81 19.21
C ALA A 214 1.87 10.28 20.39
N ARG A 215 1.86 8.95 20.55
CA ARG A 215 2.72 8.30 21.55
C ARG A 215 4.19 8.51 21.23
N LYS A 216 5.01 8.66 22.26
CA LYS A 216 6.46 8.75 22.09
C LYS A 216 7.00 7.48 21.43
N VAL A 217 7.87 7.68 20.46
CA VAL A 217 8.50 6.60 19.72
C VAL A 217 9.55 5.91 20.59
N ALA A 218 9.49 4.59 20.69
CA ALA A 218 10.42 3.79 21.46
C ALA A 218 10.56 2.38 20.87
N ALA A 219 11.63 1.70 21.25
CA ALA A 219 11.84 0.28 21.02
C ALA A 219 11.34 -0.49 22.25
N HIS A 220 10.43 -1.45 22.05
CA HIS A 220 9.88 -2.29 23.09
C HIS A 220 10.64 -3.60 23.12
N ILE A 221 11.18 -3.96 24.27
CA ILE A 221 11.92 -5.20 24.54
C ILE A 221 11.48 -5.82 25.86
N SER A 222 11.70 -7.12 26.04
CA SER A 222 11.42 -7.81 27.29
C SER A 222 12.41 -7.40 28.39
N GLU A 223 12.00 -7.63 29.64
CA GLU A 223 12.88 -7.41 30.80
C GLU A 223 14.15 -8.30 30.74
N SER A 224 14.00 -9.54 30.28
CA SER A 224 15.11 -10.47 30.12
C SER A 224 16.12 -9.97 29.07
N ARG A 225 15.62 -9.41 27.97
CA ARG A 225 16.48 -8.84 26.91
C ARG A 225 17.15 -7.55 27.38
N ALA A 226 16.44 -6.67 28.12
CA ALA A 226 17.02 -5.47 28.68
C ALA A 226 18.20 -5.77 29.60
N LYS A 227 18.07 -6.81 30.46
CA LYS A 227 19.17 -7.30 31.30
C LYS A 227 20.37 -7.80 30.49
N LYS A 228 20.14 -8.54 29.40
CA LYS A 228 21.21 -9.03 28.51
C LYS A 228 21.96 -7.91 27.78
N LEU A 229 21.26 -6.83 27.44
CA LEU A 229 21.82 -5.65 26.77
C LEU A 229 22.40 -4.63 27.75
N ASP A 230 22.26 -4.85 29.06
CA ASP A 230 22.62 -3.90 30.12
C ASP A 230 22.01 -2.52 29.91
N VAL A 231 20.69 -2.49 29.66
CA VAL A 231 19.91 -1.26 29.45
C VAL A 231 18.72 -1.21 30.39
N GLN A 232 18.30 0.01 30.72
CA GLN A 232 17.11 0.32 31.50
C GLN A 232 16.09 1.08 30.65
N ALA A 233 14.87 1.22 31.16
CA ALA A 233 13.84 2.03 30.52
C ALA A 233 14.33 3.47 30.32
N GLY A 234 14.25 3.99 29.12
CA GLY A 234 14.75 5.32 28.73
C GLY A 234 16.17 5.31 28.15
N ASP A 235 16.98 4.28 28.40
CA ASP A 235 18.26 4.11 27.69
C ASP A 235 18.03 3.93 26.20
N ARG A 236 19.07 4.12 25.39
CA ARG A 236 18.97 4.00 23.94
C ARG A 236 19.58 2.70 23.45
N VAL A 237 18.91 2.10 22.47
CA VAL A 237 19.43 0.95 21.72
C VAL A 237 19.58 1.29 20.25
N LYS A 238 20.63 0.78 19.64
CA LYS A 238 20.85 0.82 18.19
C LYS A 238 20.41 -0.49 17.59
N ILE A 239 19.45 -0.41 16.67
CA ILE A 239 18.89 -1.51 15.91
C ILE A 239 19.50 -1.43 14.50
N THR A 240 20.10 -2.51 14.03
CA THR A 240 20.83 -2.54 12.75
C THR A 240 20.33 -3.70 11.90
N SER A 241 20.02 -3.41 10.64
CA SER A 241 19.76 -4.39 9.58
C SER A 241 20.93 -4.44 8.60
N SER A 242 20.79 -5.20 7.53
CA SER A 242 21.75 -5.21 6.41
C SER A 242 21.78 -3.89 5.61
N VAL A 243 20.75 -3.05 5.74
CA VAL A 243 20.55 -1.83 4.94
C VAL A 243 20.93 -0.57 5.73
N GLY A 244 20.60 -0.54 7.04
CA GLY A 244 20.81 0.65 7.83
C GLY A 244 20.58 0.45 9.32
N SER A 245 20.49 1.53 10.07
CA SER A 245 20.28 1.47 11.51
C SER A 245 19.40 2.60 12.02
N ILE A 246 18.74 2.35 13.16
CA ILE A 246 17.91 3.27 13.88
C ILE A 246 18.28 3.25 15.37
N THR A 247 18.25 4.38 16.04
CA THR A 247 18.54 4.45 17.48
C THR A 247 17.35 5.03 18.22
N LEU A 248 16.76 4.23 19.14
CA LEU A 248 15.53 4.58 19.85
C LEU A 248 15.70 4.42 21.37
N PRO A 249 14.93 5.19 22.16
CA PRO A 249 14.81 4.92 23.59
C PRO A 249 14.09 3.59 23.82
N VAL A 250 14.40 2.93 24.94
CA VAL A 250 13.85 1.62 25.31
C VAL A 250 12.62 1.79 26.21
N ILE A 251 11.59 1.00 25.93
CA ILE A 251 10.51 0.67 26.86
C ILE A 251 10.62 -0.83 27.16
N ILE A 252 10.57 -1.18 28.44
CA ILE A 252 10.49 -2.56 28.90
C ILE A 252 9.01 -2.96 28.90
N ASP A 253 8.66 -4.00 28.15
CA ASP A 253 7.29 -4.42 27.93
C ASP A 253 7.16 -5.95 27.85
N GLU A 254 5.95 -6.46 27.89
CA GLU A 254 5.65 -7.89 27.73
C GLU A 254 5.73 -8.33 26.26
N VAL A 255 6.94 -8.40 25.73
CA VAL A 255 7.25 -8.90 24.39
C VAL A 255 8.12 -10.14 24.47
N ASP A 256 8.14 -10.96 23.42
CA ASP A 256 8.99 -12.14 23.34
C ASP A 256 10.48 -11.79 23.47
N ASP A 257 11.26 -12.61 24.18
CA ASP A 257 12.67 -12.38 24.48
C ASP A 257 13.58 -12.31 23.24
N SER A 258 13.15 -12.90 22.14
CA SER A 258 13.85 -12.90 20.85
C SER A 258 13.39 -11.76 19.94
N SER A 259 12.41 -10.95 20.36
CA SER A 259 11.79 -9.92 19.54
C SER A 259 12.05 -8.51 20.05
N ILE A 260 12.10 -7.57 19.13
CA ILE A 260 12.06 -6.14 19.38
C ILE A 260 10.94 -5.53 18.56
N TRP A 261 10.09 -4.72 19.19
CA TRP A 261 9.04 -4.00 18.48
C TRP A 261 9.35 -2.51 18.38
N ILE A 262 9.09 -1.93 17.21
CA ILE A 262 9.17 -0.48 16.97
C ILE A 262 7.97 -0.01 16.14
N PRO A 263 7.54 1.27 16.26
CA PRO A 263 6.60 1.86 15.31
C PRO A 263 7.15 1.84 13.89
N ARG A 264 6.31 1.48 12.91
CA ARG A 264 6.74 1.30 11.51
C ARG A 264 6.99 2.61 10.77
N ASN A 265 6.16 3.62 11.00
CA ASN A 265 6.14 4.86 10.22
C ASN A 265 5.82 6.07 11.11
N SER A 266 6.60 6.28 12.15
CA SER A 266 6.48 7.42 13.06
C SER A 266 7.71 8.32 12.97
N GLU A 267 7.61 9.57 13.43
CA GLU A 267 8.75 10.47 13.48
C GLU A 267 9.89 9.85 14.30
N GLY A 268 11.07 9.74 13.69
CA GLY A 268 12.23 9.08 14.30
C GLY A 268 12.22 7.55 14.22
N SER A 269 11.14 6.91 13.72
CA SER A 269 11.05 5.45 13.51
C SER A 269 10.31 5.12 12.20
N GLN A 270 11.06 5.05 11.12
CA GLN A 270 10.57 4.65 9.81
C GLN A 270 11.27 3.35 9.39
N ALA A 271 10.72 2.21 9.83
CA ALA A 271 11.38 0.91 9.72
C ALA A 271 11.80 0.58 8.27
N ILE A 272 10.93 0.77 7.29
CA ILE A 272 11.25 0.50 5.88
C ILE A 272 12.28 1.49 5.36
N ALA A 273 12.11 2.80 5.61
CA ALA A 273 13.02 3.82 5.09
C ALA A 273 14.41 3.78 5.74
N GLN A 274 14.53 3.36 7.00
CA GLN A 274 15.79 3.38 7.74
C GLN A 274 16.45 2.00 7.85
N LEU A 275 15.67 0.90 7.88
CA LEU A 275 16.16 -0.45 8.03
C LEU A 275 15.96 -1.30 6.76
N GLY A 276 15.19 -0.83 5.77
CA GLY A 276 14.82 -1.58 4.57
C GLY A 276 13.86 -2.75 4.82
N ILE A 277 13.41 -2.95 6.06
CA ILE A 277 12.54 -4.06 6.47
C ILE A 277 11.49 -3.59 7.46
N ALA A 278 10.32 -4.21 7.41
CA ALA A 278 9.26 -4.02 8.41
C ALA A 278 9.22 -5.16 9.45
N VAL A 279 9.64 -6.35 9.04
CA VAL A 279 9.76 -7.57 9.86
C VAL A 279 10.98 -8.33 9.38
N GLY A 280 11.77 -8.88 10.28
CA GLY A 280 12.96 -9.66 9.93
C GLY A 280 14.04 -9.57 10.98
N ASP A 281 15.23 -10.05 10.65
CA ASP A 281 16.33 -10.14 11.59
C ASP A 281 17.09 -8.83 11.70
N VAL A 282 17.45 -8.51 12.93
CA VAL A 282 18.22 -7.33 13.29
C VAL A 282 19.23 -7.65 14.38
N SER A 283 20.30 -6.86 14.41
CA SER A 283 21.21 -6.81 15.56
C SER A 283 20.82 -5.63 16.45
N VAL A 284 20.83 -5.84 17.75
CA VAL A 284 20.47 -4.82 18.75
C VAL A 284 21.58 -4.70 19.78
N VAL A 285 22.08 -3.49 19.95
CA VAL A 285 23.13 -3.18 20.94
C VAL A 285 22.77 -1.92 21.72
N ARG A 286 23.32 -1.76 22.89
CA ARG A 286 23.27 -0.48 23.63
C ARG A 286 23.91 0.61 22.78
N ALA A 287 23.28 1.80 22.68
CA ALA A 287 23.76 2.94 21.89
C ALA A 287 24.65 3.88 22.69
#